data_99830c9ea837d83e1cb8fd37c0e9485b
#
_entry.id   99830c9ea837d83e1cb8fd37c0e9485b
#
_cell.length_a   1.000
_cell.length_b   1.000
_cell.length_c   1.000
_cell.angle_alpha   90.00
_cell.angle_beta   90.00
_cell.angle_gamma   90.00
#
_symmetry.space_group_name_H-M   'P 1'
#
loop_
_entity.id
_entity.type
_entity.pdbx_description
1 polymer ?
#
loop_
_entity_poly.entity_id
_entity_poly.type
_entity_poly.pdbx_seq_one_letter_code
_entity_poly.pdbx_strand_id
1 'polypeptide(L)'
;MKTFANANARDLQHAVNLVQQTHQDGRAASFAGGGSDLLALVKERIVAPDVVVNLKTIKGLDQVTATAGGVTIGGLITLDSLGRHPVIRRQYAVLAEAAETVATPQIRNVGTLAGNVCQRPWCWYFRNGFPCLKNGGNTCFSAAGENQFHAIFGGGPSHIVHPSDTAVALVALDARFRVVGPGGERVVPAADFFILPQQDARRENVLGPEEALAEIQVPPARPGMRSTYHKILDREAWTHAVVSAAVVLEMDGQVCRNARLVLGGVAPIPWRLPAVERMLAGQQITESLAARAAGAALEGAKPLAKNAYKVPLTKGVIRRTLLALAARA
;
A
#
# COMPACT_ATOMS: atom_id res chain seq x y z
N MET A 1 -18.95 20.90 -4.71
CA MET A 1 -18.73 19.89 -3.65
C MET A 1 -20.00 19.88 -2.79
N LYS A 2 -20.56 18.69 -2.49
CA LYS A 2 -21.68 18.56 -1.56
C LYS A 2 -21.21 18.91 -0.14
N THR A 3 -22.02 19.59 0.66
CA THR A 3 -21.77 19.80 2.09
C THR A 3 -21.92 18.49 2.85
N PHE A 4 -21.15 18.31 3.90
CA PHE A 4 -21.22 17.14 4.78
C PHE A 4 -21.12 17.56 6.24
N ALA A 5 -21.70 16.77 7.14
CA ALA A 5 -21.50 16.92 8.58
C ALA A 5 -20.19 16.23 9.00
N ASN A 6 -19.49 16.82 9.96
CA ASN A 6 -18.34 16.19 10.61
C ASN A 6 -18.79 15.58 11.95
N ALA A 7 -18.53 14.29 12.15
CA ALA A 7 -18.82 13.58 13.39
C ALA A 7 -17.50 13.14 14.05
N ASN A 8 -17.27 13.57 15.29
CA ASN A 8 -16.05 13.21 16.04
C ASN A 8 -16.29 11.90 16.81
N ALA A 9 -15.52 10.89 16.48
CA ALA A 9 -15.56 9.60 17.17
C ALA A 9 -14.79 9.65 18.50
N ARG A 10 -15.30 8.99 19.54
CA ARG A 10 -14.65 8.86 20.85
C ARG A 10 -13.72 7.66 20.92
N ASP A 11 -14.11 6.59 20.27
CA ASP A 11 -13.40 5.31 20.15
C ASP A 11 -13.78 4.63 18.83
N LEU A 12 -13.16 3.50 18.51
CA LEU A 12 -13.38 2.76 17.27
C LEU A 12 -14.82 2.21 17.16
N GLN A 13 -15.39 1.70 18.25
CA GLN A 13 -16.76 1.20 18.22
C GLN A 13 -17.76 2.32 17.98
N HIS A 14 -17.56 3.47 18.60
CA HIS A 14 -18.38 4.65 18.33
C HIS A 14 -18.25 5.12 16.87
N ALA A 15 -17.03 5.05 16.30
CA ALA A 15 -16.82 5.38 14.89
C ALA A 15 -17.63 4.46 13.96
N VAL A 16 -17.57 3.15 14.20
CA VAL A 16 -18.33 2.12 13.47
C VAL A 16 -19.83 2.38 13.60
N ASN A 17 -20.32 2.61 14.82
CA ASN A 17 -21.74 2.88 15.09
C ASN A 17 -22.24 4.14 14.36
N LEU A 18 -21.44 5.20 14.29
CA LEU A 18 -21.78 6.43 13.55
C LEU A 18 -21.96 6.17 12.05
N VAL A 19 -21.06 5.38 11.45
CA VAL A 19 -21.16 5.01 10.03
C VAL A 19 -22.39 4.13 9.81
N GLN A 20 -22.58 3.11 10.66
CA GLN A 20 -23.70 2.18 10.56
C GLN A 20 -25.04 2.88 10.68
N GLN A 21 -25.20 3.75 11.69
CA GLN A 21 -26.42 4.55 11.86
C GLN A 21 -26.68 5.45 10.64
N THR A 22 -25.64 6.09 10.12
CA THR A 22 -25.77 6.94 8.91
C THR A 22 -26.23 6.14 7.71
N HIS A 23 -25.73 4.90 7.52
CA HIS A 23 -26.18 4.01 6.44
C HIS A 23 -27.62 3.53 6.65
N GLN A 24 -28.02 3.21 7.89
CA GLN A 24 -29.41 2.84 8.23
C GLN A 24 -30.39 3.97 7.94
N ASP A 25 -29.96 5.22 8.09
CA ASP A 25 -30.74 6.42 7.73
C ASP A 25 -30.77 6.68 6.20
N GLY A 26 -30.22 5.77 5.37
CA GLY A 26 -30.17 5.92 3.91
C GLY A 26 -29.17 6.97 3.42
N ARG A 27 -28.21 7.38 4.27
CA ARG A 27 -27.22 8.42 4.01
C ARG A 27 -25.83 7.80 3.82
N ALA A 28 -24.95 8.51 3.11
CA ALA A 28 -23.58 8.05 2.89
C ALA A 28 -22.64 8.54 4.00
N ALA A 29 -21.80 7.65 4.50
CA ALA A 29 -20.73 7.98 5.46
C ALA A 29 -19.35 7.59 4.95
N SER A 30 -18.30 8.26 5.46
CA SER A 30 -16.91 7.91 5.21
C SER A 30 -16.06 8.13 6.45
N PHE A 31 -15.18 7.19 6.76
CA PHE A 31 -14.14 7.41 7.75
C PHE A 31 -13.07 8.38 7.24
N ALA A 32 -12.55 9.23 8.11
CA ALA A 32 -11.44 10.14 7.83
C ALA A 32 -10.35 10.02 8.88
N GLY A 33 -9.15 9.64 8.44
CA GLY A 33 -7.90 9.86 9.16
C GLY A 33 -7.31 11.23 8.78
N GLY A 34 -6.21 11.27 8.03
CA GLY A 34 -5.60 12.52 7.54
C GLY A 34 -6.40 13.26 6.46
N GLY A 35 -7.38 12.63 5.83
CA GLY A 35 -8.24 13.22 4.82
C GLY A 35 -7.61 13.48 3.45
N SER A 36 -6.30 13.26 3.29
CA SER A 36 -5.56 13.63 2.06
C SER A 36 -6.08 12.96 0.79
N ASP A 37 -6.54 11.70 0.86
CA ASP A 37 -7.17 11.02 -0.26
C ASP A 37 -8.69 11.28 -0.30
N LEU A 38 -9.39 11.15 0.83
CA LEU A 38 -10.84 11.33 0.90
C LEU A 38 -11.28 12.71 0.37
N LEU A 39 -10.62 13.79 0.80
CA LEU A 39 -10.99 15.13 0.36
C LEU A 39 -10.72 15.36 -1.14
N ALA A 40 -9.69 14.71 -1.71
CA ALA A 40 -9.49 14.72 -3.15
C ALA A 40 -10.66 14.04 -3.87
N LEU A 41 -11.08 12.84 -3.43
CA LEU A 41 -12.24 12.12 -3.99
C LEU A 41 -13.54 12.93 -3.89
N VAL A 42 -13.74 13.65 -2.77
CA VAL A 42 -14.91 14.54 -2.59
C VAL A 42 -14.85 15.73 -3.55
N LYS A 43 -13.68 16.35 -3.73
CA LYS A 43 -13.49 17.46 -4.69
C LYS A 43 -13.70 17.01 -6.14
N GLU A 44 -13.24 15.82 -6.47
CA GLU A 44 -13.38 15.17 -7.78
C GLU A 44 -14.80 14.60 -8.00
N ARG A 45 -15.67 14.68 -7.00
CA ARG A 45 -17.05 14.15 -7.02
C ARG A 45 -17.16 12.64 -7.23
N ILE A 46 -16.10 11.90 -6.89
CA ILE A 46 -16.09 10.44 -6.92
C ILE A 46 -16.85 9.85 -5.74
N VAL A 47 -16.78 10.52 -4.58
CA VAL A 47 -17.58 10.21 -3.40
C VAL A 47 -18.29 11.48 -2.90
N ALA A 48 -19.47 11.29 -2.31
CA ALA A 48 -20.29 12.39 -1.81
C ALA A 48 -20.91 12.03 -0.44
N PRO A 49 -20.09 11.92 0.62
CA PRO A 49 -20.59 11.56 1.95
C PRO A 49 -21.53 12.63 2.49
N ASP A 50 -22.54 12.23 3.24
CA ASP A 50 -23.37 13.09 4.07
C ASP A 50 -22.73 13.35 5.42
N VAL A 51 -21.97 12.33 5.92
CA VAL A 51 -21.24 12.39 7.18
C VAL A 51 -19.81 11.92 6.98
N VAL A 52 -18.87 12.72 7.48
CA VAL A 52 -17.45 12.33 7.60
C VAL A 52 -17.17 12.04 9.07
N VAL A 53 -16.84 10.79 9.38
CA VAL A 53 -16.51 10.34 10.74
C VAL A 53 -15.00 10.54 10.96
N ASN A 54 -14.68 11.53 11.80
CA ASN A 54 -13.32 11.90 12.13
C ASN A 54 -12.72 10.92 13.15
N LEU A 55 -11.76 10.12 12.71
CA LEU A 55 -11.04 9.17 13.55
C LEU A 55 -9.91 9.81 14.37
N LYS A 56 -9.42 10.99 13.99
CA LYS A 56 -8.29 11.67 14.68
C LYS A 56 -8.61 12.12 16.10
N THR A 57 -9.86 12.10 16.49
CA THR A 57 -10.28 12.36 17.86
C THR A 57 -10.11 11.16 18.80
N ILE A 58 -9.86 9.97 18.24
CA ILE A 58 -9.61 8.73 19.00
C ILE A 58 -8.16 8.72 19.48
N LYS A 59 -7.97 8.67 20.80
CA LYS A 59 -6.63 8.65 21.39
C LYS A 59 -5.95 7.28 21.23
N GLY A 60 -4.61 7.28 21.10
CA GLY A 60 -3.77 6.08 21.11
C GLY A 60 -3.64 5.36 19.76
N LEU A 61 -4.40 5.75 18.73
CA LEU A 61 -4.29 5.17 17.39
C LEU A 61 -3.15 5.76 16.54
N ASP A 62 -2.32 6.63 17.10
CA ASP A 62 -1.15 7.25 16.48
C ASP A 62 0.18 6.78 17.09
N GLN A 63 0.14 5.73 17.91
CA GLN A 63 1.29 5.24 18.67
C GLN A 63 1.99 4.08 17.97
N VAL A 64 3.28 3.90 18.27
CA VAL A 64 4.08 2.72 17.95
C VAL A 64 4.45 2.03 19.25
N THR A 65 3.98 0.79 19.42
CA THR A 65 4.24 -0.01 20.62
C THR A 65 5.07 -1.22 20.24
N ALA A 66 6.30 -1.29 20.78
CA ALA A 66 7.18 -2.44 20.62
C ALA A 66 6.89 -3.48 21.71
N THR A 67 6.78 -4.75 21.31
CA THR A 67 6.56 -5.90 22.20
C THR A 67 7.50 -7.04 21.82
N ALA A 68 7.54 -8.10 22.60
CA ALA A 68 8.27 -9.33 22.24
C ALA A 68 7.73 -9.96 20.93
N GLY A 69 6.44 -9.75 20.62
CA GLY A 69 5.79 -10.23 19.40
C GLY A 69 6.01 -9.35 18.15
N GLY A 70 6.82 -8.30 18.25
CA GLY A 70 7.07 -7.34 17.16
C GLY A 70 6.61 -5.93 17.50
N VAL A 71 6.06 -5.23 16.52
CA VAL A 71 5.61 -3.84 16.67
C VAL A 71 4.14 -3.72 16.27
N THR A 72 3.35 -3.10 17.13
CA THR A 72 1.98 -2.65 16.79
C THR A 72 2.02 -1.16 16.49
N ILE A 73 1.46 -0.76 15.35
CA ILE A 73 1.46 0.60 14.83
C ILE A 73 0.00 1.03 14.69
N GLY A 74 -0.39 2.09 15.36
CA GLY A 74 -1.72 2.66 15.24
C GLY A 74 -1.97 3.22 13.83
N GLY A 75 -3.16 2.96 13.29
CA GLY A 75 -3.50 3.33 11.91
C GLY A 75 -3.50 4.83 11.63
N LEU A 76 -3.60 5.65 12.68
CA LEU A 76 -3.62 7.12 12.58
C LEU A 76 -2.25 7.79 12.73
N ILE A 77 -1.17 7.03 12.91
CA ILE A 77 0.18 7.61 12.88
C ILE A 77 0.39 8.31 11.54
N THR A 78 0.95 9.51 11.55
CA THR A 78 1.27 10.21 10.31
C THR A 78 2.45 9.54 9.62
N LEU A 79 2.51 9.64 8.29
CA LEU A 79 3.60 9.07 7.51
C LEU A 79 4.96 9.70 7.89
N ASP A 80 4.98 10.99 8.23
CA ASP A 80 6.18 11.67 8.72
C ASP A 80 6.64 11.11 10.06
N SER A 81 5.72 10.96 11.03
CA SER A 81 6.04 10.37 12.34
C SER A 81 6.49 8.92 12.21
N LEU A 82 5.87 8.14 11.33
CA LEU A 82 6.25 6.75 11.05
C LEU A 82 7.67 6.67 10.47
N GLY A 83 7.97 7.46 9.45
CA GLY A 83 9.29 7.47 8.79
C GLY A 83 10.42 7.88 9.74
N ARG A 84 10.13 8.78 10.70
CA ARG A 84 11.13 9.25 11.69
C ARG A 84 11.18 8.41 12.95
N HIS A 85 10.26 7.46 13.16
CA HIS A 85 10.19 6.72 14.42
C HIS A 85 11.44 5.84 14.64
N PRO A 86 12.17 5.97 15.77
CA PRO A 86 13.48 5.31 15.97
C PRO A 86 13.44 3.79 15.85
N VAL A 87 12.39 3.14 16.37
CA VAL A 87 12.22 1.68 16.27
C VAL A 87 11.99 1.26 14.83
N ILE A 88 11.14 1.99 14.09
CA ILE A 88 10.82 1.69 12.68
C ILE A 88 12.06 1.87 11.82
N ARG A 89 12.78 2.98 11.96
CA ARG A 89 14.02 3.24 11.20
C ARG A 89 15.09 2.15 11.44
N ARG A 90 15.26 1.74 12.69
CA ARG A 90 16.30 0.80 13.05
C ARG A 90 15.98 -0.65 12.68
N GLN A 91 14.73 -1.08 12.88
CA GLN A 91 14.34 -2.48 12.75
C GLN A 91 13.58 -2.79 11.45
N TYR A 92 12.92 -1.80 10.85
CA TYR A 92 12.05 -1.96 9.69
C TYR A 92 12.32 -0.86 8.64
N ALA A 93 13.59 -0.72 8.25
CA ALA A 93 14.04 0.36 7.35
C ALA A 93 13.19 0.46 6.07
N VAL A 94 12.77 -0.67 5.50
CA VAL A 94 11.88 -0.72 4.32
C VAL A 94 10.58 0.05 4.53
N LEU A 95 10.01 0.04 5.75
CA LEU A 95 8.77 0.76 6.07
C LEU A 95 9.04 2.24 6.29
N ALA A 96 10.14 2.60 6.97
CA ALA A 96 10.53 3.99 7.16
C ALA A 96 10.80 4.67 5.79
N GLU A 97 11.63 4.04 4.96
CA GLU A 97 11.98 4.53 3.62
C GLU A 97 10.72 4.65 2.73
N ALA A 98 9.82 3.66 2.76
CA ALA A 98 8.56 3.74 2.03
C ALA A 98 7.72 4.94 2.48
N ALA A 99 7.57 5.16 3.79
CA ALA A 99 6.81 6.29 4.34
C ALA A 99 7.42 7.64 3.95
N GLU A 100 8.74 7.77 3.98
CA GLU A 100 9.48 8.99 3.64
C GLU A 100 9.36 9.37 2.15
N THR A 101 9.08 8.42 1.25
CA THR A 101 8.93 8.66 -0.18
C THR A 101 7.50 8.98 -0.63
N VAL A 102 6.52 8.95 0.30
CA VAL A 102 5.13 9.28 -0.05
C VAL A 102 4.97 10.78 -0.32
N ALA A 103 4.39 11.11 -1.46
CA ALA A 103 3.92 12.44 -1.86
C ALA A 103 4.89 13.60 -1.55
N THR A 104 4.51 14.51 -0.64
CA THR A 104 5.30 15.66 -0.17
C THR A 104 5.36 15.69 1.35
N PRO A 105 6.31 16.44 1.95
CA PRO A 105 6.36 16.61 3.41
C PRO A 105 5.03 17.07 4.01
N GLN A 106 4.32 18.01 3.35
CA GLN A 106 3.03 18.53 3.79
C GLN A 106 1.98 17.42 3.87
N ILE A 107 1.92 16.56 2.85
CA ILE A 107 1.00 15.41 2.85
C ILE A 107 1.40 14.39 3.91
N ARG A 108 2.69 14.11 4.09
CA ARG A 108 3.14 13.17 5.13
C ARG A 108 2.83 13.62 6.55
N ASN A 109 2.78 14.92 6.81
CA ASN A 109 2.43 15.48 8.13
C ASN A 109 0.93 15.31 8.48
N VAL A 110 0.06 15.05 7.52
CA VAL A 110 -1.38 14.85 7.75
C VAL A 110 -1.87 13.47 7.33
N GLY A 111 -1.28 12.89 6.29
CA GLY A 111 -1.62 11.56 5.79
C GLY A 111 -1.26 10.48 6.81
N THR A 112 -2.18 9.57 7.08
CA THR A 112 -2.02 8.50 8.07
C THR A 112 -1.65 7.19 7.41
N LEU A 113 -1.05 6.27 8.17
CA LEU A 113 -0.66 4.95 7.68
C LEU A 113 -1.86 4.17 7.13
N ALA A 114 -2.95 4.05 7.92
CA ALA A 114 -4.15 3.37 7.46
C ALA A 114 -4.78 4.05 6.24
N GLY A 115 -4.81 5.41 6.22
CA GLY A 115 -5.29 6.16 5.07
C GLY A 115 -4.44 5.93 3.82
N ASN A 116 -3.12 5.81 3.96
CA ASN A 116 -2.22 5.48 2.85
C ASN A 116 -2.45 4.07 2.32
N VAL A 117 -2.61 3.07 3.21
CA VAL A 117 -2.89 1.68 2.84
C VAL A 117 -4.24 1.55 2.13
N CYS A 118 -5.26 2.29 2.59
CA CYS A 118 -6.64 2.20 2.07
C CYS A 118 -6.94 3.19 0.95
N GLN A 119 -5.96 3.98 0.48
CA GLN A 119 -6.20 4.99 -0.56
C GLN A 119 -6.67 4.36 -1.87
N ARG A 120 -7.50 5.10 -2.61
CA ARG A 120 -8.01 4.68 -3.90
C ARG A 120 -7.03 5.02 -5.04
N PRO A 121 -7.11 4.32 -6.19
CA PRO A 121 -6.18 4.51 -7.30
C PRO A 121 -6.15 5.95 -7.81
N TRP A 122 -4.97 6.36 -8.30
CA TRP A 122 -4.76 7.65 -8.95
C TRP A 122 -4.84 7.53 -10.48
N CYS A 123 -5.66 6.60 -10.97
CA CYS A 123 -5.97 6.50 -12.39
C CYS A 123 -6.76 7.75 -12.82
N TRP A 124 -6.25 8.46 -13.81
CA TRP A 124 -6.88 9.70 -14.29
C TRP A 124 -8.28 9.49 -14.87
N TYR A 125 -8.57 8.36 -15.50
CA TYR A 125 -9.94 8.05 -15.94
C TYR A 125 -10.89 7.95 -14.75
N PHE A 126 -10.49 7.22 -13.70
CA PHE A 126 -11.26 7.11 -12.46
C PHE A 126 -11.46 8.47 -11.80
N ARG A 127 -10.37 9.23 -11.62
CA ARG A 127 -10.38 10.52 -10.91
C ARG A 127 -11.10 11.64 -11.67
N ASN A 128 -11.17 11.57 -13.00
CA ASN A 128 -11.91 12.53 -13.81
C ASN A 128 -13.36 12.08 -14.10
N GLY A 129 -13.90 11.11 -13.35
CA GLY A 129 -15.31 10.75 -13.39
C GLY A 129 -15.74 9.98 -14.65
N PHE A 130 -14.81 9.39 -15.41
CA PHE A 130 -15.18 8.52 -16.52
C PHE A 130 -16.06 7.37 -16.00
N PRO A 131 -17.07 6.92 -16.76
CA PRO A 131 -17.93 5.81 -16.37
C PRO A 131 -17.19 4.48 -16.53
N CYS A 132 -16.06 4.36 -15.83
CA CYS A 132 -15.24 3.16 -15.80
C CYS A 132 -15.78 2.13 -14.79
N LEU A 133 -15.21 0.93 -14.78
CA LEU A 133 -15.58 -0.15 -13.85
C LEU A 133 -15.61 0.31 -12.39
N LYS A 134 -14.67 1.18 -11.96
CA LYS A 134 -14.63 1.69 -10.58
C LYS A 134 -15.69 2.76 -10.28
N ASN A 135 -16.20 3.42 -11.30
CA ASN A 135 -17.27 4.42 -11.22
C ASN A 135 -18.66 3.84 -11.62
N GLY A 136 -18.80 2.50 -11.61
CA GLY A 136 -20.06 1.82 -11.86
C GLY A 136 -20.37 1.52 -13.34
N GLY A 137 -19.48 1.88 -14.25
CA GLY A 137 -19.56 1.48 -15.66
C GLY A 137 -19.03 0.06 -15.91
N ASN A 138 -18.82 -0.28 -17.18
CA ASN A 138 -18.45 -1.63 -17.64
C ASN A 138 -17.13 -1.69 -18.42
N THR A 139 -16.40 -0.59 -18.53
CA THR A 139 -15.20 -0.48 -19.37
C THR A 139 -14.01 0.04 -18.56
N CYS A 140 -12.80 -0.48 -18.86
CA CYS A 140 -11.55 0.10 -18.39
C CYS A 140 -10.94 0.93 -19.52
N PHE A 141 -11.04 2.25 -19.45
CA PHE A 141 -10.55 3.15 -20.51
C PHE A 141 -9.05 3.12 -20.70
N SER A 142 -8.26 2.73 -19.67
CA SER A 142 -6.82 2.57 -19.82
C SER A 142 -6.41 1.35 -20.65
N ALA A 143 -7.30 0.39 -20.88
CA ALA A 143 -6.95 -0.79 -21.66
C ALA A 143 -6.48 -0.46 -23.08
N ALA A 144 -7.15 0.52 -23.73
CA ALA A 144 -6.82 1.00 -25.08
C ALA A 144 -6.41 2.47 -25.14
N GLY A 145 -6.48 3.20 -24.02
CA GLY A 145 -6.17 4.63 -23.95
C GLY A 145 -4.77 4.93 -23.43
N GLU A 146 -4.66 6.06 -22.70
CA GLU A 146 -3.42 6.46 -22.03
C GLU A 146 -3.15 5.55 -20.83
N ASN A 147 -2.09 4.74 -20.89
CA ASN A 147 -1.84 3.68 -19.92
C ASN A 147 -0.39 3.55 -19.45
N GLN A 148 0.44 4.57 -19.68
CA GLN A 148 1.87 4.55 -19.35
C GLN A 148 2.16 4.26 -17.87
N PHE A 149 1.26 4.61 -16.96
CA PHE A 149 1.45 4.37 -15.51
C PHE A 149 0.66 3.17 -14.98
N HIS A 150 -0.08 2.46 -15.84
CA HIS A 150 -0.98 1.39 -15.43
C HIS A 150 -0.24 0.05 -15.22
N ALA A 151 -1.00 -0.97 -14.78
CA ALA A 151 -0.48 -2.27 -14.40
C ALA A 151 0.11 -3.05 -15.58
N ILE A 152 1.18 -3.81 -15.29
CA ILE A 152 1.76 -4.83 -16.16
C ILE A 152 1.55 -6.25 -15.60
N PHE A 153 1.06 -6.36 -14.34
CA PHE A 153 0.65 -7.61 -13.71
C PHE A 153 -0.76 -7.50 -13.15
N GLY A 154 -1.49 -8.60 -13.11
CA GLY A 154 -2.80 -8.71 -12.45
C GLY A 154 -3.87 -7.76 -12.97
N GLY A 155 -3.61 -7.06 -14.06
CA GLY A 155 -4.59 -6.19 -14.71
C GLY A 155 -5.66 -6.98 -15.47
N GLY A 156 -6.79 -6.32 -15.75
CA GLY A 156 -7.98 -6.90 -16.36
C GLY A 156 -8.91 -7.53 -15.32
N PRO A 157 -10.20 -7.14 -15.33
CA PRO A 157 -10.78 -6.14 -16.26
C PRO A 157 -10.37 -4.69 -16.01
N SER A 158 -9.79 -4.33 -14.87
CA SER A 158 -9.28 -2.99 -14.55
C SER A 158 -7.75 -3.00 -14.44
N HIS A 159 -7.07 -2.07 -15.10
CA HIS A 159 -5.60 -2.01 -15.15
C HIS A 159 -5.00 -0.98 -14.19
N ILE A 160 -5.70 -0.62 -13.13
CA ILE A 160 -5.16 0.30 -12.10
C ILE A 160 -3.89 -0.26 -11.46
N VAL A 161 -3.09 0.60 -10.85
CA VAL A 161 -2.04 0.20 -9.92
C VAL A 161 -2.42 0.63 -8.50
N HIS A 162 -2.05 -0.17 -7.50
CA HIS A 162 -2.18 0.23 -6.11
C HIS A 162 -1.17 1.34 -5.79
N PRO A 163 -1.61 2.49 -5.25
CA PRO A 163 -0.72 3.66 -5.16
C PRO A 163 0.10 3.74 -3.88
N SER A 164 -0.15 2.87 -2.88
CA SER A 164 0.48 2.95 -1.56
C SER A 164 1.89 2.38 -1.56
N ASP A 165 2.88 3.20 -1.23
CA ASP A 165 4.27 2.78 -1.00
C ASP A 165 4.38 1.94 0.28
N THR A 166 3.70 2.36 1.37
CA THR A 166 3.74 1.62 2.65
C THR A 166 3.08 0.25 2.57
N ALA A 167 2.06 0.06 1.73
CA ALA A 167 1.43 -1.24 1.51
C ALA A 167 2.44 -2.26 0.95
N VAL A 168 3.31 -1.84 0.03
CA VAL A 168 4.36 -2.68 -0.56
C VAL A 168 5.35 -3.13 0.52
N ALA A 169 5.78 -2.21 1.39
CA ALA A 169 6.66 -2.49 2.51
C ALA A 169 6.01 -3.41 3.55
N LEU A 170 4.74 -3.19 3.88
CA LEU A 170 4.00 -3.98 4.87
C LEU A 170 3.77 -5.42 4.41
N VAL A 171 3.50 -5.64 3.13
CA VAL A 171 3.41 -6.99 2.56
C VAL A 171 4.78 -7.69 2.60
N ALA A 172 5.88 -6.97 2.33
CA ALA A 172 7.24 -7.53 2.42
C ALA A 172 7.64 -7.87 3.86
N LEU A 173 7.06 -7.20 4.85
CA LEU A 173 7.27 -7.47 6.27
C LEU A 173 6.33 -8.54 6.84
N ASP A 174 5.51 -9.19 6.01
CA ASP A 174 4.48 -10.14 6.43
C ASP A 174 3.55 -9.55 7.54
N ALA A 175 3.23 -8.25 7.45
CA ALA A 175 2.41 -7.54 8.43
C ALA A 175 0.97 -8.08 8.47
N ARG A 176 0.27 -7.80 9.58
CA ARG A 176 -1.14 -8.15 9.79
C ARG A 176 -1.93 -6.89 10.13
N PHE A 177 -3.13 -6.80 9.67
CA PHE A 177 -4.01 -5.64 9.82
C PHE A 177 -5.16 -5.97 10.76
N ARG A 178 -5.29 -5.23 11.86
CA ARG A 178 -6.46 -5.29 12.75
C ARG A 178 -7.55 -4.38 12.18
N VAL A 179 -8.65 -4.99 11.83
CA VAL A 179 -9.84 -4.35 11.27
C VAL A 179 -10.95 -4.38 12.30
N VAL A 180 -11.66 -3.27 12.47
CA VAL A 180 -12.80 -3.12 13.39
C VAL A 180 -14.03 -2.76 12.58
N GLY A 181 -15.13 -3.46 12.84
CA GLY A 181 -16.41 -3.27 12.16
C GLY A 181 -17.60 -3.68 13.00
N PRO A 182 -18.82 -3.71 12.43
CA PRO A 182 -20.05 -4.08 13.17
C PRO A 182 -20.02 -5.49 13.78
N GLY A 183 -19.32 -6.42 13.14
CA GLY A 183 -19.14 -7.79 13.62
C GLY A 183 -18.02 -7.96 14.66
N GLY A 184 -17.42 -6.87 15.15
CA GLY A 184 -16.29 -6.89 16.07
C GLY A 184 -14.95 -6.70 15.34
N GLU A 185 -13.91 -7.35 15.86
CA GLU A 185 -12.54 -7.23 15.36
C GLU A 185 -12.10 -8.47 14.60
N ARG A 186 -11.30 -8.26 13.56
CA ARG A 186 -10.63 -9.33 12.81
C ARG A 186 -9.21 -8.94 12.42
N VAL A 187 -8.35 -9.93 12.28
CA VAL A 187 -6.96 -9.73 11.83
C VAL A 187 -6.78 -10.34 10.44
N VAL A 188 -6.29 -9.56 9.50
CA VAL A 188 -6.10 -9.95 8.10
C VAL A 188 -4.60 -9.86 7.79
N PRO A 189 -3.96 -10.90 7.23
CA PRO A 189 -2.60 -10.78 6.69
C PRO A 189 -2.55 -9.68 5.61
N ALA A 190 -1.48 -8.88 5.58
CA ALA A 190 -1.36 -7.80 4.60
C ALA A 190 -1.41 -8.31 3.15
N ALA A 191 -0.91 -9.52 2.89
CA ALA A 191 -0.97 -10.16 1.58
C ALA A 191 -2.39 -10.49 1.11
N ASP A 192 -3.33 -10.72 2.05
CA ASP A 192 -4.72 -11.11 1.79
C ASP A 192 -5.68 -9.90 1.88
N PHE A 193 -5.16 -8.73 2.24
CA PHE A 193 -5.96 -7.52 2.42
C PHE A 193 -6.37 -6.88 1.10
N PHE A 194 -5.52 -6.94 0.09
CA PHE A 194 -5.76 -6.32 -1.22
C PHE A 194 -6.42 -7.33 -2.16
N ILE A 195 -7.33 -6.84 -3.01
CA ILE A 195 -8.07 -7.69 -3.94
C ILE A 195 -7.76 -7.33 -5.39
N LEU A 196 -7.71 -8.36 -6.23
CA LEU A 196 -7.51 -8.19 -7.67
C LEU A 196 -8.82 -7.79 -8.36
N PRO A 197 -8.76 -7.05 -9.47
CA PRO A 197 -9.96 -6.66 -10.25
C PRO A 197 -10.79 -7.82 -10.77
N GLN A 198 -10.21 -9.02 -10.86
CA GLN A 198 -10.91 -10.25 -11.23
C GLN A 198 -11.88 -10.72 -10.14
N GLN A 199 -11.60 -10.35 -8.87
CA GLN A 199 -12.48 -10.66 -7.74
C GLN A 199 -13.57 -9.59 -7.59
N ASP A 200 -13.15 -8.31 -7.59
CA ASP A 200 -14.05 -7.15 -7.61
C ASP A 200 -13.35 -5.93 -8.23
N ALA A 201 -13.79 -5.52 -9.41
CA ALA A 201 -13.20 -4.37 -10.11
C ALA A 201 -13.52 -3.01 -9.45
N ARG A 202 -14.47 -2.94 -8.51
CA ARG A 202 -14.89 -1.70 -7.84
C ARG A 202 -14.09 -1.41 -6.58
N ARG A 203 -13.54 -2.45 -5.94
CA ARG A 203 -12.83 -2.38 -4.65
C ARG A 203 -11.33 -2.53 -4.83
N GLU A 204 -10.57 -2.13 -3.82
CA GLU A 204 -9.11 -2.27 -3.74
C GLU A 204 -8.66 -3.19 -2.62
N ASN A 205 -9.54 -3.40 -1.62
CA ASN A 205 -9.25 -4.18 -0.43
C ASN A 205 -10.51 -4.85 0.13
N VAL A 206 -10.33 -5.68 1.16
CA VAL A 206 -11.38 -6.52 1.76
C VAL A 206 -12.25 -5.79 2.79
N LEU A 207 -12.03 -4.49 3.05
CA LEU A 207 -12.83 -3.74 4.02
C LEU A 207 -14.28 -3.62 3.57
N GLY A 208 -15.21 -3.91 4.46
CA GLY A 208 -16.60 -3.51 4.28
C GLY A 208 -16.79 -1.99 4.42
N PRO A 209 -17.93 -1.45 4.01
CA PRO A 209 -18.20 -0.01 4.06
C PRO A 209 -18.22 0.57 5.49
N GLU A 210 -18.41 -0.29 6.49
CA GLU A 210 -18.49 0.06 7.92
C GLU A 210 -17.28 -0.43 8.70
N GLU A 211 -16.22 -0.90 8.00
CA GLU A 211 -14.99 -1.38 8.62
C GLU A 211 -13.87 -0.37 8.52
N ALA A 212 -13.10 -0.24 9.59
CA ALA A 212 -11.92 0.62 9.67
C ALA A 212 -10.66 -0.21 9.93
N LEU A 213 -9.56 0.11 9.21
CA LEU A 213 -8.22 -0.38 9.52
C LEU A 213 -7.70 0.40 10.74
N ALA A 214 -7.64 -0.28 11.88
CA ALA A 214 -7.32 0.33 13.17
C ALA A 214 -5.82 0.30 13.50
N GLU A 215 -5.17 -0.85 13.27
CA GLU A 215 -3.77 -1.07 13.62
C GLU A 215 -3.06 -1.99 12.62
N ILE A 216 -1.75 -1.83 12.57
CA ILE A 216 -0.85 -2.65 11.78
C ILE A 216 0.11 -3.38 12.74
N GLN A 217 0.13 -4.70 12.68
CA GLN A 217 1.02 -5.55 13.46
C GLN A 217 2.15 -6.04 12.55
N VAL A 218 3.40 -5.73 12.91
CA VAL A 218 4.58 -6.16 12.16
C VAL A 218 5.34 -7.18 13.01
N PRO A 219 5.64 -8.37 12.46
CA PRO A 219 6.41 -9.40 13.18
C PRO A 219 7.78 -8.87 13.66
N PRO A 220 8.39 -9.50 14.68
CA PRO A 220 9.68 -9.07 15.18
C PRO A 220 10.75 -9.17 14.10
N ALA A 221 11.63 -8.17 14.07
CA ALA A 221 12.80 -8.19 13.21
C ALA A 221 13.71 -9.37 13.59
N ARG A 222 14.10 -10.17 12.61
CA ARG A 222 14.96 -11.34 12.82
C ARG A 222 16.44 -10.97 12.79
N PRO A 223 17.30 -11.73 13.47
CA PRO A 223 18.74 -11.55 13.37
C PRO A 223 19.21 -11.58 11.90
N GLY A 224 20.10 -10.67 11.53
CA GLY A 224 20.60 -10.56 10.16
C GLY A 224 19.60 -9.97 9.15
N MET A 225 18.42 -9.48 9.60
CA MET A 225 17.46 -8.86 8.71
C MET A 225 17.99 -7.53 8.16
N ARG A 226 18.02 -7.45 6.83
CA ARG A 226 18.33 -6.23 6.06
C ARG A 226 17.13 -5.90 5.20
N SER A 227 16.74 -4.65 5.15
CA SER A 227 15.57 -4.27 4.36
C SER A 227 15.74 -2.89 3.72
N THR A 228 15.08 -2.67 2.58
CA THR A 228 15.09 -1.38 1.89
C THR A 228 13.87 -1.24 0.97
N TYR A 229 13.48 0.00 0.73
CA TYR A 229 12.47 0.37 -0.24
C TYR A 229 13.08 1.25 -1.33
N HIS A 230 13.01 0.81 -2.58
CA HIS A 230 13.51 1.57 -3.72
C HIS A 230 12.35 2.00 -4.61
N LYS A 231 12.21 3.31 -4.85
CA LYS A 231 11.14 3.90 -5.65
C LYS A 231 11.69 4.67 -6.83
N ILE A 232 11.22 4.37 -8.01
CA ILE A 232 11.48 5.15 -9.21
C ILE A 232 10.32 6.12 -9.43
N LEU A 233 10.67 7.39 -9.58
CA LEU A 233 9.80 8.52 -9.75
C LEU A 233 10.01 9.14 -11.14
N ASP A 234 8.99 9.74 -11.71
CA ASP A 234 9.10 10.57 -12.93
C ASP A 234 9.42 12.04 -12.61
N ARG A 235 9.30 12.43 -11.33
CA ARG A 235 9.72 13.71 -10.76
C ARG A 235 9.98 13.56 -9.26
N GLU A 236 10.71 14.50 -8.65
CA GLU A 236 11.19 14.38 -7.27
C GLU A 236 10.10 14.33 -6.19
N ALA A 237 8.95 14.96 -6.42
CA ALA A 237 7.87 15.03 -5.45
C ALA A 237 6.49 14.99 -6.10
N TRP A 238 5.47 14.71 -5.28
CA TRP A 238 4.07 14.68 -5.70
C TRP A 238 3.81 13.70 -6.85
N THR A 239 4.39 12.51 -6.76
CA THR A 239 4.15 11.45 -7.74
C THR A 239 4.11 10.08 -7.07
N HIS A 240 3.37 9.17 -7.69
CA HIS A 240 3.34 7.77 -7.31
C HIS A 240 4.52 7.03 -7.94
N ALA A 241 4.81 5.84 -7.43
CA ALA A 241 5.86 5.01 -8.01
C ALA A 241 5.53 4.67 -9.48
N VAL A 242 6.47 4.93 -10.37
CA VAL A 242 6.47 4.32 -11.71
C VAL A 242 6.69 2.83 -11.55
N VAL A 243 7.71 2.47 -10.77
CA VAL A 243 8.03 1.13 -10.27
C VAL A 243 8.65 1.30 -8.89
N SER A 244 8.36 0.38 -7.97
CA SER A 244 9.07 0.30 -6.70
C SER A 244 9.30 -1.16 -6.30
N ALA A 245 10.25 -1.37 -5.39
CA ALA A 245 10.54 -2.67 -4.80
C ALA A 245 10.79 -2.52 -3.29
N ALA A 246 10.05 -3.28 -2.49
CA ALA A 246 10.38 -3.56 -1.10
C ALA A 246 11.12 -4.89 -1.04
N VAL A 247 12.30 -4.87 -0.46
CA VAL A 247 13.14 -6.06 -0.31
C VAL A 247 13.50 -6.24 1.17
N VAL A 248 13.25 -7.44 1.68
CA VAL A 248 13.67 -7.88 3.02
C VAL A 248 14.47 -9.15 2.86
N LEU A 249 15.70 -9.16 3.34
CA LEU A 249 16.60 -10.32 3.34
C LEU A 249 16.96 -10.69 4.78
N GLU A 250 16.93 -11.98 5.09
CA GLU A 250 17.49 -12.54 6.32
C GLU A 250 18.85 -13.14 5.96
N MET A 251 19.92 -12.45 6.34
CA MET A 251 21.28 -12.83 5.99
C MET A 251 21.96 -13.59 7.11
N ASP A 252 22.73 -14.63 6.74
CA ASP A 252 23.70 -15.31 7.60
C ASP A 252 25.06 -15.20 6.92
N GLY A 253 25.87 -14.28 7.37
CA GLY A 253 27.06 -13.86 6.65
C GLY A 253 26.71 -13.35 5.25
N GLN A 254 27.20 -14.05 4.22
CA GLN A 254 26.94 -13.74 2.81
C GLN A 254 25.76 -14.52 2.21
N VAL A 255 25.18 -15.47 2.96
CA VAL A 255 24.09 -16.32 2.47
C VAL A 255 22.75 -15.72 2.86
N CYS A 256 21.87 -15.58 1.89
CA CYS A 256 20.48 -15.19 2.11
C CYS A 256 19.67 -16.42 2.59
N ARG A 257 19.31 -16.47 3.88
CA ARG A 257 18.49 -17.54 4.46
C ARG A 257 17.04 -17.46 4.00
N ASN A 258 16.53 -16.24 3.91
CA ASN A 258 15.14 -15.98 3.50
C ASN A 258 15.06 -14.63 2.80
N ALA A 259 14.14 -14.50 1.86
CA ALA A 259 13.88 -13.27 1.12
C ALA A 259 12.40 -12.97 1.05
N ARG A 260 12.05 -11.69 1.04
CA ARG A 260 10.76 -11.16 0.65
C ARG A 260 10.97 -10.08 -0.39
N LEU A 261 10.26 -10.18 -1.51
CA LEU A 261 10.37 -9.23 -2.60
C LEU A 261 8.98 -8.89 -3.11
N VAL A 262 8.60 -7.62 -2.94
CA VAL A 262 7.27 -7.10 -3.30
C VAL A 262 7.45 -5.87 -4.18
N LEU A 263 6.73 -5.84 -5.29
CA LEU A 263 6.77 -4.73 -6.25
C LEU A 263 5.56 -3.80 -6.05
N GLY A 264 5.78 -2.51 -6.26
CA GLY A 264 4.74 -1.49 -6.36
C GLY A 264 4.78 -0.76 -7.71
N GLY A 265 3.70 -0.06 -8.05
CA GLY A 265 3.55 0.65 -9.32
C GLY A 265 3.34 -0.24 -10.55
N VAL A 266 3.24 -1.56 -10.38
CA VAL A 266 3.19 -2.55 -11.49
C VAL A 266 1.92 -3.39 -11.50
N ALA A 267 1.12 -3.39 -10.44
CA ALA A 267 -0.07 -4.24 -10.28
C ALA A 267 -1.18 -3.53 -9.49
N PRO A 268 -2.43 -4.03 -9.56
CA PRO A 268 -3.55 -3.52 -8.75
C PRO A 268 -3.40 -3.77 -7.24
N ILE A 269 -2.48 -4.62 -6.84
CA ILE A 269 -2.12 -4.94 -5.45
C ILE A 269 -0.60 -4.84 -5.27
N PRO A 270 -0.06 -4.76 -4.05
CA PRO A 270 1.35 -5.03 -3.80
C PRO A 270 1.71 -6.41 -4.37
N TRP A 271 2.64 -6.46 -5.33
CA TRP A 271 2.90 -7.67 -6.12
C TRP A 271 4.06 -8.46 -5.57
N ARG A 272 3.75 -9.50 -4.78
CA ARG A 272 4.76 -10.38 -4.18
C ARG A 272 5.30 -11.38 -5.20
N LEU A 273 6.56 -11.76 -5.07
CA LEU A 273 7.29 -12.64 -6.00
C LEU A 273 7.81 -13.93 -5.34
N PRO A 274 6.93 -14.87 -4.91
CA PRO A 274 7.34 -16.05 -4.14
C PRO A 274 8.32 -16.98 -4.88
N ALA A 275 8.26 -17.05 -6.21
CA ALA A 275 9.19 -17.83 -7.01
C ALA A 275 10.62 -17.28 -6.95
N VAL A 276 10.74 -15.94 -7.00
CA VAL A 276 12.03 -15.23 -6.86
C VAL A 276 12.55 -15.35 -5.44
N GLU A 277 11.70 -15.23 -4.42
CA GLU A 277 12.06 -15.41 -3.02
C GLU A 277 12.69 -16.80 -2.78
N ARG A 278 12.09 -17.85 -3.33
CA ARG A 278 12.65 -19.21 -3.27
C ARG A 278 13.98 -19.35 -4.01
N MET A 279 14.15 -18.67 -5.14
CA MET A 279 15.39 -18.67 -5.91
C MET A 279 16.57 -18.04 -5.11
N LEU A 280 16.32 -17.06 -4.27
CA LEU A 280 17.30 -16.37 -3.46
C LEU A 280 17.63 -17.12 -2.17
N ALA A 281 16.71 -17.91 -1.63
CA ALA A 281 16.88 -18.61 -0.37
C ALA A 281 18.00 -19.64 -0.44
N GLY A 282 18.88 -19.64 0.57
CA GLY A 282 20.05 -20.51 0.67
C GLY A 282 21.21 -20.13 -0.25
N GLN A 283 21.17 -18.99 -0.94
CA GLN A 283 22.16 -18.58 -1.92
C GLN A 283 22.94 -17.32 -1.48
N GLN A 284 24.16 -17.18 -1.95
CA GLN A 284 24.88 -15.92 -1.96
C GLN A 284 24.33 -15.06 -3.11
N ILE A 285 23.94 -13.81 -2.82
CA ILE A 285 23.38 -12.90 -3.82
C ILE A 285 24.55 -12.32 -4.65
N THR A 286 24.86 -13.01 -5.75
CA THR A 286 25.83 -12.57 -6.74
C THR A 286 25.17 -11.75 -7.84
N GLU A 287 25.97 -11.08 -8.67
CA GLU A 287 25.50 -10.37 -9.86
C GLU A 287 24.68 -11.27 -10.80
N SER A 288 25.19 -12.49 -11.05
CA SER A 288 24.51 -13.48 -11.89
C SER A 288 23.16 -13.92 -11.31
N LEU A 289 23.10 -14.19 -9.99
CA LEU A 289 21.85 -14.56 -9.32
C LEU A 289 20.84 -13.41 -9.35
N ALA A 290 21.30 -12.17 -9.04
CA ALA A 290 20.44 -10.98 -9.08
C ALA A 290 19.87 -10.73 -10.48
N ALA A 291 20.66 -10.93 -11.53
CA ALA A 291 20.20 -10.79 -12.92
C ALA A 291 19.15 -11.86 -13.29
N ARG A 292 19.37 -13.13 -12.90
CA ARG A 292 18.38 -14.22 -13.11
C ARG A 292 17.09 -13.96 -12.32
N ALA A 293 17.20 -13.57 -11.06
CA ALA A 293 16.06 -13.21 -10.20
C ALA A 293 15.23 -12.08 -10.81
N ALA A 294 15.89 -11.03 -11.32
CA ALA A 294 15.24 -9.93 -12.01
C ALA A 294 14.57 -10.37 -13.33
N GLY A 295 15.13 -11.34 -14.05
CA GLY A 295 14.50 -11.97 -15.22
C GLY A 295 13.23 -12.71 -14.86
N ALA A 296 13.32 -13.63 -13.90
CA ALA A 296 12.20 -14.45 -13.43
C ALA A 296 11.07 -13.61 -12.82
N ALA A 297 11.39 -12.49 -12.18
CA ALA A 297 10.40 -11.58 -11.59
C ALA A 297 9.40 -11.00 -12.61
N LEU A 298 9.78 -10.95 -13.88
CA LEU A 298 8.97 -10.39 -14.97
C LEU A 298 8.28 -11.45 -15.82
N GLU A 299 8.43 -12.72 -15.48
CA GLU A 299 7.64 -13.78 -16.10
C GLU A 299 6.14 -13.54 -15.86
N GLY A 300 5.36 -13.63 -16.93
CA GLY A 300 3.92 -13.35 -16.87
C GLY A 300 3.53 -11.87 -16.89
N ALA A 301 4.49 -10.93 -17.03
CA ALA A 301 4.15 -9.52 -17.26
C ALA A 301 3.41 -9.36 -18.59
N LYS A 302 2.30 -8.60 -18.56
CA LYS A 302 1.45 -8.29 -19.72
C LYS A 302 1.30 -6.77 -19.86
N PRO A 303 2.31 -6.10 -20.41
CA PRO A 303 2.25 -4.66 -20.60
C PRO A 303 1.17 -4.27 -21.63
N LEU A 304 0.60 -3.11 -21.44
CA LEU A 304 -0.27 -2.43 -22.38
C LEU A 304 0.56 -1.64 -23.41
N ALA A 305 -0.11 -0.99 -24.35
CA ALA A 305 0.55 -0.34 -25.50
C ALA A 305 1.61 0.71 -25.12
N LYS A 306 1.46 1.38 -23.95
CA LYS A 306 2.34 2.50 -23.56
C LYS A 306 3.18 2.25 -22.31
N ASN A 307 3.12 1.06 -21.69
CA ASN A 307 3.82 0.79 -20.43
C ASN A 307 4.83 -0.36 -20.47
N ALA A 308 5.22 -0.80 -21.67
CA ALA A 308 6.23 -1.86 -21.85
C ALA A 308 7.60 -1.49 -21.25
N TYR A 309 7.93 -0.20 -21.16
CA TYR A 309 9.17 0.30 -20.54
C TYR A 309 9.28 -0.09 -19.04
N LYS A 310 8.18 -0.36 -18.37
CA LYS A 310 8.20 -0.84 -16.97
C LYS A 310 8.90 -2.19 -16.82
N VAL A 311 8.90 -3.03 -17.86
CA VAL A 311 9.56 -4.35 -17.82
C VAL A 311 11.07 -4.21 -17.61
N PRO A 312 11.86 -3.57 -18.50
CA PRO A 312 13.29 -3.39 -18.27
C PRO A 312 13.59 -2.53 -17.05
N LEU A 313 12.75 -1.52 -16.73
CA LEU A 313 12.91 -0.69 -15.56
C LEU A 313 12.81 -1.53 -14.27
N THR A 314 11.80 -2.38 -14.15
CA THR A 314 11.62 -3.26 -12.99
C THR A 314 12.78 -4.23 -12.82
N LYS A 315 13.29 -4.81 -13.91
CA LYS A 315 14.51 -5.66 -13.87
C LYS A 315 15.68 -4.90 -13.27
N GLY A 316 15.92 -3.68 -13.72
CA GLY A 316 16.99 -2.81 -13.21
C GLY A 316 16.83 -2.51 -11.71
N VAL A 317 15.61 -2.19 -11.27
CA VAL A 317 15.29 -1.91 -9.85
C VAL A 317 15.57 -3.14 -8.99
N ILE A 318 15.05 -4.31 -9.35
CA ILE A 318 15.25 -5.55 -8.58
C ILE A 318 16.75 -5.88 -8.46
N ARG A 319 17.46 -5.95 -9.59
CA ARG A 319 18.90 -6.27 -9.61
C ARG A 319 19.70 -5.33 -8.72
N ARG A 320 19.51 -4.01 -8.92
CA ARG A 320 20.24 -2.98 -8.15
C ARG A 320 19.92 -3.07 -6.65
N THR A 321 18.64 -3.25 -6.29
CA THR A 321 18.22 -3.29 -4.89
C THR A 321 18.77 -4.54 -4.18
N LEU A 322 18.74 -5.71 -4.82
CA LEU A 322 19.29 -6.95 -4.28
C LEU A 322 20.79 -6.82 -4.01
N LEU A 323 21.56 -6.32 -4.99
CA LEU A 323 23.01 -6.15 -4.85
C LEU A 323 23.38 -5.13 -3.78
N ALA A 324 22.71 -3.97 -3.77
CA ALA A 324 22.96 -2.93 -2.78
C ALA A 324 22.65 -3.42 -1.35
N LEU A 325 21.59 -4.20 -1.18
CA LEU A 325 21.19 -4.71 0.13
C LEU A 325 22.09 -5.86 0.60
N ALA A 326 22.51 -6.75 -0.31
CA ALA A 326 23.44 -7.83 0.00
C ALA A 326 24.86 -7.32 0.38
N ALA A 327 25.30 -6.20 -0.20
CA ALA A 327 26.60 -5.59 0.08
C ALA A 327 26.70 -4.85 1.43
N ARG A 328 25.57 -4.58 2.10
CA ARG A 328 25.59 -3.96 3.43
C ARG A 328 26.20 -4.94 4.43
N ALA A 329 27.24 -4.50 5.18
CA ALA A 329 27.90 -5.30 6.20
C ALA A 329 27.01 -5.48 7.44
#